data_37bee042eba497a117cd8c4222fdfe2a
#
_entry.id   37bee042eba497a117cd8c4222fdfe2a
#
_cell.length_a   1.000
_cell.length_b   1.000
_cell.length_c   1.000
_cell.angle_alpha   90.00
_cell.angle_beta   90.00
_cell.angle_gamma   90.00
#
_symmetry.space_group_name_H-M   'P 1'
#
loop_
_entity.id
_entity.type
_entity.pdbx_description
1 polymer ?
#
loop_
_entity_poly.entity_id
_entity_poly.type
_entity_poly.pdbx_seq_one_letter_code
_entity_poly.pdbx_strand_id
1 'polypeptide(L)'
;DELKPLYDALHCHVRDQLSNYYGEEVVPNTGNLPAHVLGNMWGQSWSNIYDLVYTPESSSSSSEINLTNILIEKDIDEIEMVKIAENFFISLGFEPLSDTFWERSLFIKPQDRNVVCHASAWDLNSDINDLRIKMCIERNAEDFSVIHHELGHIFYYQAYSDLPDIFQSGANDGFHEAVGDLLTLSITPDY
;
A
#
# COMPACT_ATOMS: atom_id res chain seq x y z
N ASP A 1 -9.39 -9.83 18.61
CA ASP A 1 -10.74 -10.37 18.91
C ASP A 1 -11.86 -9.38 18.57
N GLU A 2 -11.65 -8.07 18.64
CA GLU A 2 -12.69 -7.05 18.34
C GLU A 2 -13.11 -7.02 16.87
N LEU A 3 -12.18 -7.27 15.94
CA LEU A 3 -12.45 -7.30 14.50
C LEU A 3 -13.01 -8.65 14.01
N LYS A 4 -12.99 -9.67 14.85
CA LYS A 4 -13.46 -11.01 14.43
C LYS A 4 -14.89 -11.05 13.89
N PRO A 5 -15.88 -10.36 14.50
CA PRO A 5 -17.24 -10.36 13.97
C PRO A 5 -17.36 -9.75 12.57
N LEU A 6 -16.58 -8.68 12.28
CA LEU A 6 -16.51 -8.07 10.96
C LEU A 6 -15.88 -9.04 9.95
N TYR A 7 -14.75 -9.66 10.32
CA TYR A 7 -14.10 -10.67 9.48
C TYR A 7 -15.03 -11.85 9.17
N ASP A 8 -15.74 -12.37 10.19
CA ASP A 8 -16.67 -13.49 10.02
C ASP A 8 -17.82 -13.12 9.05
N ALA A 9 -18.35 -11.90 9.15
CA ALA A 9 -19.38 -11.41 8.25
C ALA A 9 -18.87 -11.27 6.81
N LEU A 10 -17.69 -10.67 6.62
CA LEU A 10 -17.03 -10.57 5.31
C LEU A 10 -16.74 -11.95 4.72
N HIS A 11 -16.19 -12.85 5.53
CA HIS A 11 -15.88 -14.22 5.10
C HIS A 11 -17.15 -14.99 4.66
N CYS A 12 -18.27 -14.79 5.36
CA CYS A 12 -19.56 -15.39 5.01
C CYS A 12 -20.06 -14.83 3.67
N HIS A 13 -20.07 -13.50 3.51
CA HIS A 13 -20.47 -12.85 2.27
C HIS A 13 -19.63 -13.31 1.08
N VAL A 14 -18.31 -13.31 1.20
CA VAL A 14 -17.41 -13.76 0.14
C VAL A 14 -17.65 -15.23 -0.22
N ARG A 15 -17.88 -16.09 0.78
CA ARG A 15 -18.24 -17.49 0.54
C ARG A 15 -19.51 -17.62 -0.29
N ASP A 16 -20.57 -16.90 0.07
CA ASP A 16 -21.85 -16.97 -0.64
C ASP A 16 -21.69 -16.53 -2.10
N GLN A 17 -20.96 -15.43 -2.35
CA GLN A 17 -20.71 -14.95 -3.71
C GLN A 17 -19.87 -15.94 -4.53
N LEU A 18 -18.80 -16.47 -3.97
CA LEU A 18 -17.95 -17.45 -4.64
C LEU A 18 -18.67 -18.79 -4.84
N SER A 19 -19.50 -19.23 -3.90
CA SER A 19 -20.33 -20.42 -4.05
C SER A 19 -21.37 -20.25 -5.16
N ASN A 20 -21.99 -19.08 -5.27
CA ASN A 20 -22.90 -18.76 -6.35
C ASN A 20 -22.20 -18.74 -7.72
N TYR A 21 -20.94 -18.29 -7.77
CA TYR A 21 -20.18 -18.19 -9.01
C TYR A 21 -19.57 -19.54 -9.45
N TYR A 22 -18.93 -20.27 -8.53
CA TYR A 22 -18.19 -21.50 -8.83
C TYR A 22 -18.99 -22.80 -8.53
N GLY A 23 -20.07 -22.70 -7.77
CA GLY A 23 -20.86 -23.84 -7.28
C GLY A 23 -20.37 -24.39 -5.94
N GLU A 24 -21.30 -25.02 -5.20
CA GLU A 24 -21.04 -25.61 -3.87
C GLU A 24 -20.02 -26.76 -3.88
N GLU A 25 -19.83 -27.41 -5.04
CA GLU A 25 -18.84 -28.47 -5.22
C GLU A 25 -17.41 -27.91 -5.11
N VAL A 26 -17.19 -26.64 -5.55
CA VAL A 26 -15.90 -25.97 -5.50
C VAL A 26 -15.76 -25.15 -4.21
N VAL A 27 -16.83 -24.46 -3.81
CA VAL A 27 -16.86 -23.62 -2.60
C VAL A 27 -17.96 -24.11 -1.67
N PRO A 28 -17.64 -25.03 -0.76
CA PRO A 28 -18.63 -25.58 0.17
C PRO A 28 -19.21 -24.54 1.13
N ASN A 29 -20.46 -24.73 1.55
CA ASN A 29 -21.16 -23.82 2.48
C ASN A 29 -20.58 -23.80 3.90
N THR A 30 -19.63 -24.66 4.21
CA THR A 30 -18.98 -24.77 5.53
C THR A 30 -17.47 -24.99 5.39
N GLY A 31 -16.72 -24.72 6.43
CA GLY A 31 -15.27 -24.92 6.48
C GLY A 31 -14.49 -23.74 5.94
N ASN A 32 -13.26 -23.96 5.51
CA ASN A 32 -12.38 -22.91 4.95
C ASN A 32 -12.72 -22.64 3.48
N LEU A 33 -12.47 -21.42 3.02
CA LEU A 33 -12.49 -21.10 1.59
C LEU A 33 -11.29 -21.78 0.91
N PRO A 34 -11.47 -22.41 -0.26
CA PRO A 34 -10.38 -22.97 -1.03
C PRO A 34 -9.43 -21.85 -1.53
N ALA A 35 -8.13 -21.95 -1.23
CA ALA A 35 -7.19 -20.89 -1.58
C ALA A 35 -7.11 -20.56 -3.08
N HIS A 36 -7.35 -21.56 -3.93
CA HIS A 36 -7.27 -21.39 -5.39
C HIS A 36 -8.38 -20.52 -5.99
N VAL A 37 -9.48 -20.27 -5.27
CA VAL A 37 -10.56 -19.37 -5.74
C VAL A 37 -10.39 -17.93 -5.25
N LEU A 38 -9.36 -17.64 -4.43
CA LEU A 38 -9.15 -16.32 -3.83
C LEU A 38 -8.24 -15.41 -4.66
N GLY A 39 -7.77 -15.88 -5.83
CA GLY A 39 -6.91 -15.07 -6.72
C GLY A 39 -5.49 -14.81 -6.20
N ASN A 40 -5.14 -15.36 -5.04
CA ASN A 40 -3.82 -15.25 -4.43
C ASN A 40 -3.36 -16.62 -3.92
N MET A 41 -2.10 -16.99 -4.24
CA MET A 41 -1.55 -18.31 -3.93
C MET A 41 -1.65 -18.69 -2.43
N TRP A 42 -1.50 -17.71 -1.55
CA TRP A 42 -1.52 -17.91 -0.09
C TRP A 42 -2.84 -17.51 0.56
N GLY A 43 -3.81 -17.02 -0.22
CA GLY A 43 -5.08 -16.52 0.31
C GLY A 43 -4.96 -15.29 1.21
N GLN A 44 -3.88 -14.52 1.09
CA GLN A 44 -3.57 -13.36 1.93
C GLN A 44 -4.24 -12.07 1.45
N SER A 45 -4.51 -11.97 0.16
CA SER A 45 -5.22 -10.84 -0.46
C SER A 45 -6.42 -11.33 -1.24
N TRP A 46 -7.54 -10.64 -1.10
CA TRP A 46 -8.79 -10.96 -1.81
C TRP A 46 -9.16 -9.87 -2.84
N SER A 47 -8.29 -8.91 -3.08
CA SER A 47 -8.52 -7.84 -4.06
C SER A 47 -8.80 -8.36 -5.47
N ASN A 48 -8.14 -9.46 -5.87
CA ASN A 48 -8.32 -10.07 -7.19
C ASN A 48 -9.70 -10.68 -7.43
N ILE A 49 -10.50 -10.88 -6.40
CA ILE A 49 -11.88 -11.41 -6.51
C ILE A 49 -12.93 -10.34 -6.26
N TYR A 50 -12.54 -9.08 -6.13
CA TYR A 50 -13.46 -7.98 -5.82
C TYR A 50 -14.67 -7.96 -6.76
N ASP A 51 -14.46 -8.04 -8.07
CA ASP A 51 -15.51 -8.02 -9.08
C ASP A 51 -16.49 -9.20 -8.99
N LEU A 52 -16.08 -10.31 -8.36
CA LEU A 52 -16.92 -11.49 -8.16
C LEU A 52 -17.78 -11.38 -6.90
N VAL A 53 -17.34 -10.61 -5.92
CA VAL A 53 -17.98 -10.50 -4.61
C VAL A 53 -18.71 -9.17 -4.41
N TYR A 54 -18.42 -8.18 -5.25
CA TYR A 54 -19.07 -6.88 -5.22
C TYR A 54 -20.51 -6.96 -5.72
N THR A 55 -21.44 -6.44 -4.94
CA THR A 55 -22.86 -6.36 -5.31
C THR A 55 -23.25 -4.91 -5.55
N PRO A 56 -23.60 -4.52 -6.81
CA PRO A 56 -23.86 -3.12 -7.17
C PRO A 56 -25.06 -2.46 -6.49
N GLU A 57 -25.87 -3.19 -5.72
CA GLU A 57 -27.12 -2.68 -5.14
C GLU A 57 -26.92 -1.63 -4.03
N SER A 58 -25.68 -1.40 -3.57
CA SER A 58 -25.35 -0.42 -2.54
C SER A 58 -24.59 0.81 -3.02
N SER A 59 -24.25 0.90 -4.29
CA SER A 59 -23.54 2.07 -4.82
C SER A 59 -24.53 3.19 -5.18
N SER A 60 -24.71 4.14 -4.26
CA SER A 60 -25.00 5.50 -4.68
C SER A 60 -23.93 5.88 -5.72
N SER A 61 -24.35 6.40 -6.86
CA SER A 61 -23.48 6.87 -7.96
C SER A 61 -22.58 8.01 -7.51
N SER A 62 -21.58 7.73 -6.68
CA SER A 62 -20.40 8.57 -6.62
C SER A 62 -19.61 8.25 -7.88
N SER A 63 -19.34 9.25 -8.71
CA SER A 63 -18.39 9.13 -9.82
C SER A 63 -17.07 8.66 -9.19
N GLU A 64 -16.74 7.38 -9.30
CA GLU A 64 -15.47 6.86 -8.81
C GLU A 64 -14.35 7.67 -9.45
N ILE A 65 -13.58 8.37 -8.62
CA ILE A 65 -12.41 9.11 -9.07
C ILE A 65 -11.38 8.08 -9.51
N ASN A 66 -11.16 7.96 -10.81
CA ASN A 66 -10.11 7.09 -11.33
C ASN A 66 -8.77 7.83 -11.28
N LEU A 67 -8.03 7.65 -10.18
CA LEU A 67 -6.74 8.31 -9.96
C LEU A 67 -5.72 7.95 -11.05
N THR A 68 -5.70 6.71 -11.54
CA THR A 68 -4.79 6.30 -12.64
C THR A 68 -5.02 7.16 -13.88
N ASN A 69 -6.28 7.38 -14.26
CA ASN A 69 -6.59 8.24 -15.40
C ASN A 69 -6.15 9.69 -15.16
N ILE A 70 -6.33 10.21 -13.95
CA ILE A 70 -5.90 11.57 -13.59
C ILE A 70 -4.38 11.71 -13.68
N LEU A 71 -3.61 10.74 -13.19
CA LEU A 71 -2.15 10.75 -13.30
C LEU A 71 -1.69 10.78 -14.75
N ILE A 72 -2.34 9.99 -15.62
CA ILE A 72 -2.03 9.93 -17.05
C ILE A 72 -2.44 11.23 -17.76
N GLU A 73 -3.66 11.72 -17.54
CA GLU A 73 -4.19 12.93 -18.18
C GLU A 73 -3.42 14.20 -17.82
N LYS A 74 -2.91 14.27 -16.58
CA LYS A 74 -2.10 15.38 -16.10
C LYS A 74 -0.61 15.22 -16.41
N ASP A 75 -0.22 14.15 -17.07
CA ASP A 75 1.18 13.77 -17.38
C ASP A 75 2.11 13.80 -16.14
N ILE A 76 1.59 13.33 -15.01
CA ILE A 76 2.35 13.20 -13.76
C ILE A 76 3.27 11.99 -13.89
N ASP A 77 4.57 12.23 -13.90
CA ASP A 77 5.57 11.16 -13.99
C ASP A 77 5.86 10.49 -12.62
N GLU A 78 6.70 9.46 -12.64
CA GLU A 78 7.04 8.65 -11.47
C GLU A 78 7.71 9.49 -10.37
N ILE A 79 8.57 10.44 -10.75
CA ILE A 79 9.26 11.33 -9.83
C ILE A 79 8.28 12.36 -9.24
N GLU A 80 7.38 12.86 -10.06
CA GLU A 80 6.35 13.79 -9.61
C GLU A 80 5.37 13.13 -8.64
N MET A 81 5.04 11.84 -8.82
CA MET A 81 4.25 11.06 -7.86
C MET A 81 4.93 11.04 -6.48
N VAL A 82 6.24 10.81 -6.42
CA VAL A 82 7.01 10.82 -5.17
C VAL A 82 7.05 12.22 -4.54
N LYS A 83 7.18 13.28 -5.34
CA LYS A 83 7.15 14.67 -4.84
C LYS A 83 5.79 15.05 -4.28
N ILE A 84 4.70 14.59 -4.90
CA ILE A 84 3.35 14.82 -4.39
C ILE A 84 3.21 14.15 -3.01
N ALA A 85 3.69 12.91 -2.88
CA ALA A 85 3.68 12.20 -1.61
C ALA A 85 4.58 12.90 -0.57
N GLU A 86 5.81 13.33 -0.91
CA GLU A 86 6.65 14.13 -0.02
C GLU A 86 5.91 15.37 0.49
N ASN A 87 5.27 16.13 -0.42
CA ASN A 87 4.52 17.33 -0.05
C ASN A 87 3.37 17.04 0.93
N PHE A 88 2.74 15.88 0.83
CA PHE A 88 1.76 15.45 1.82
C PHE A 88 2.41 15.34 3.21
N PHE A 89 3.55 14.67 3.35
CA PHE A 89 4.25 14.55 4.63
C PHE A 89 4.76 15.90 5.16
N ILE A 90 5.28 16.76 4.29
CA ILE A 90 5.68 18.14 4.66
C ILE A 90 4.46 18.90 5.21
N SER A 91 3.27 18.73 4.63
CA SER A 91 2.05 19.36 5.12
C SER A 91 1.64 18.90 6.52
N LEU A 92 2.09 17.71 6.93
CA LEU A 92 1.92 17.18 8.30
C LEU A 92 2.98 17.68 9.27
N GLY A 93 4.00 18.42 8.80
CA GLY A 93 5.05 19.00 9.62
C GLY A 93 6.37 18.24 9.64
N PHE A 94 6.56 17.27 8.74
CA PHE A 94 7.87 16.62 8.56
C PHE A 94 8.83 17.49 7.76
N GLU A 95 10.13 17.26 7.96
CA GLU A 95 11.18 17.92 7.19
C GLU A 95 11.28 17.30 5.78
N PRO A 96 11.67 18.09 4.77
CA PRO A 96 11.86 17.56 3.40
C PRO A 96 12.87 16.40 3.35
N LEU A 97 12.70 15.55 2.36
CA LEU A 97 13.64 14.46 2.07
C LEU A 97 15.00 15.00 1.65
N SER A 98 16.07 14.30 2.04
CA SER A 98 17.45 14.72 1.76
C SER A 98 17.81 14.63 0.27
N ASP A 99 18.82 15.38 -0.17
CA ASP A 99 19.39 15.22 -1.51
C ASP A 99 19.83 13.77 -1.77
N THR A 100 20.36 13.10 -0.73
CA THR A 100 20.76 11.68 -0.80
C THR A 100 19.60 10.76 -1.13
N PHE A 101 18.40 11.02 -0.59
CA PHE A 101 17.20 10.27 -0.94
C PHE A 101 16.91 10.36 -2.44
N TRP A 102 16.92 11.59 -2.98
CA TRP A 102 16.60 11.82 -4.39
C TRP A 102 17.67 11.28 -5.35
N GLU A 103 18.95 11.36 -4.98
CA GLU A 103 20.07 10.91 -5.80
C GLU A 103 20.23 9.39 -5.81
N ARG A 104 19.87 8.70 -4.73
CA ARG A 104 20.25 7.31 -4.50
C ARG A 104 19.09 6.32 -4.38
N SER A 105 17.86 6.79 -4.28
CA SER A 105 16.68 5.93 -4.37
C SER A 105 16.51 5.37 -5.78
N LEU A 106 15.88 4.22 -5.89
CA LEU A 106 15.53 3.60 -7.16
C LEU A 106 14.02 3.78 -7.39
N PHE A 107 13.64 4.65 -8.30
CA PHE A 107 12.24 4.94 -8.65
C PHE A 107 11.80 4.24 -9.93
N ILE A 108 12.72 4.03 -10.87
CA ILE A 108 12.43 3.50 -12.21
C ILE A 108 13.21 2.21 -12.41
N LYS A 109 12.54 1.21 -12.99
CA LYS A 109 13.17 -0.08 -13.30
C LYS A 109 14.36 0.10 -14.26
N PRO A 110 15.59 -0.25 -13.86
CA PRO A 110 16.74 -0.18 -14.74
C PRO A 110 16.61 -1.20 -15.89
N GLN A 111 17.11 -0.82 -17.07
CA GLN A 111 17.08 -1.67 -18.25
C GLN A 111 18.34 -2.55 -18.40
N ASP A 112 19.42 -2.19 -17.71
CA ASP A 112 20.75 -2.81 -17.82
C ASP A 112 20.96 -3.99 -16.88
N ARG A 113 20.03 -4.23 -15.94
CA ARG A 113 20.12 -5.30 -14.94
C ARG A 113 18.76 -5.74 -14.43
N ASN A 114 18.72 -6.95 -13.87
CA ASN A 114 17.55 -7.43 -13.16
C ASN A 114 17.50 -6.86 -11.74
N VAL A 115 16.35 -6.37 -11.34
CA VAL A 115 16.06 -5.93 -9.97
C VAL A 115 14.75 -6.54 -9.48
N VAL A 116 14.65 -6.76 -8.18
CA VAL A 116 13.40 -7.11 -7.53
C VAL A 116 12.61 -5.81 -7.35
N CYS A 117 11.49 -5.69 -8.07
CA CYS A 117 10.67 -4.48 -8.13
C CYS A 117 9.75 -4.27 -6.92
N HIS A 118 9.66 -5.25 -6.01
CA HIS A 118 8.91 -5.07 -4.76
C HIS A 118 9.40 -3.82 -4.03
N ALA A 119 8.47 -2.93 -3.69
CA ALA A 119 8.77 -1.69 -3.00
C ALA A 119 9.40 -1.95 -1.63
N SER A 120 10.27 -1.07 -1.19
CA SER A 120 10.94 -1.19 0.10
C SER A 120 11.63 0.11 0.50
N ALA A 121 11.60 0.42 1.79
CA ALA A 121 12.27 1.56 2.40
C ALA A 121 13.47 1.10 3.22
N TRP A 122 14.51 1.90 3.24
CA TRP A 122 15.81 1.55 3.81
C TRP A 122 16.38 2.73 4.61
N ASP A 123 16.69 2.48 5.87
CA ASP A 123 17.62 3.29 6.65
C ASP A 123 19.00 2.68 6.51
N LEU A 124 19.89 3.33 5.76
CA LEU A 124 21.27 2.90 5.56
C LEU A 124 22.24 3.61 6.51
N ASN A 125 21.92 4.80 6.93
CA ASN A 125 22.64 5.54 7.96
C ASN A 125 21.85 6.78 8.39
N SER A 126 21.16 6.68 9.51
CA SER A 126 20.35 7.77 10.08
C SER A 126 21.18 8.99 10.43
N ASP A 127 22.45 8.85 10.90
CA ASP A 127 23.31 9.96 11.31
C ASP A 127 23.57 10.97 10.19
N ILE A 128 23.55 10.52 8.94
CA ILE A 128 23.75 11.34 7.75
C ILE A 128 22.51 11.44 6.88
N ASN A 129 21.37 11.02 7.40
CA ASN A 129 20.09 10.99 6.72
C ASN A 129 20.14 10.24 5.35
N ASP A 130 20.87 9.11 5.32
CA ASP A 130 20.93 8.23 4.14
C ASP A 130 19.76 7.25 4.16
N LEU A 131 18.57 7.79 3.89
CA LEU A 131 17.33 7.07 3.77
C LEU A 131 16.99 6.91 2.29
N ARG A 132 16.49 5.75 1.89
CA ARG A 132 16.20 5.46 0.47
C ARG A 132 14.98 4.59 0.31
N ILE A 133 14.29 4.72 -0.82
CA ILE A 133 13.33 3.72 -1.28
C ILE A 133 13.86 3.01 -2.54
N LYS A 134 13.40 1.78 -2.72
CA LYS A 134 13.59 1.01 -3.94
C LYS A 134 12.23 0.56 -4.44
N MET A 135 11.84 1.02 -5.62
CA MET A 135 10.57 0.71 -6.24
C MET A 135 10.71 0.81 -7.77
N CYS A 136 9.96 0.02 -8.52
CA CYS A 136 9.81 0.18 -9.97
C CYS A 136 8.44 0.82 -10.22
N ILE A 137 8.35 2.14 -10.07
CA ILE A 137 7.08 2.87 -10.09
C ILE A 137 6.44 2.82 -11.47
N GLU A 138 5.15 2.53 -11.50
CA GLU A 138 4.26 2.67 -12.64
C GLU A 138 3.22 3.77 -12.37
N ARG A 139 2.77 4.44 -13.41
CA ARG A 139 1.77 5.52 -13.27
C ARG A 139 0.37 4.96 -13.08
N ASN A 140 0.06 4.55 -11.85
CA ASN A 140 -1.24 4.03 -11.46
C ASN A 140 -1.58 4.35 -9.99
N ALA A 141 -2.85 4.15 -9.62
CA ALA A 141 -3.34 4.44 -8.27
C ALA A 141 -2.71 3.53 -7.20
N GLU A 142 -2.42 2.27 -7.53
CA GLU A 142 -1.81 1.32 -6.62
C GLU A 142 -0.41 1.78 -6.22
N ASP A 143 0.45 2.08 -7.20
CA ASP A 143 1.81 2.55 -6.94
C ASP A 143 1.83 3.91 -6.26
N PHE A 144 0.86 4.79 -6.57
CA PHE A 144 0.72 6.05 -5.84
C PHE A 144 0.47 5.82 -4.34
N SER A 145 -0.38 4.86 -4.00
CA SER A 145 -0.63 4.45 -2.62
C SER A 145 0.61 3.81 -1.98
N VAL A 146 1.29 2.91 -2.69
CA VAL A 146 2.53 2.26 -2.22
C VAL A 146 3.64 3.28 -1.98
N ILE A 147 3.78 4.32 -2.81
CA ILE A 147 4.74 5.42 -2.55
C ILE A 147 4.49 6.07 -1.18
N HIS A 148 3.24 6.35 -0.82
CA HIS A 148 2.91 6.93 0.48
C HIS A 148 3.22 5.96 1.64
N HIS A 149 3.00 4.66 1.43
CA HIS A 149 3.37 3.63 2.39
C HIS A 149 4.89 3.61 2.63
N GLU A 150 5.69 3.53 1.56
CA GLU A 150 7.15 3.51 1.66
C GLU A 150 7.71 4.82 2.25
N LEU A 151 7.14 5.96 1.90
CA LEU A 151 7.52 7.22 2.54
C LEU A 151 7.10 7.27 4.00
N GLY A 152 6.03 6.59 4.40
CA GLY A 152 5.68 6.40 5.80
C GLY A 152 6.82 5.77 6.60
N HIS A 153 7.47 4.74 6.06
CA HIS A 153 8.68 4.17 6.66
C HIS A 153 9.82 5.18 6.73
N ILE A 154 10.09 5.91 5.63
CA ILE A 154 11.18 6.90 5.56
C ILE A 154 11.00 8.01 6.60
N PHE A 155 9.82 8.59 6.68
CA PHE A 155 9.54 9.65 7.66
C PHE A 155 9.49 9.13 9.10
N TYR A 156 9.17 7.85 9.31
CA TYR A 156 9.29 7.24 10.62
C TYR A 156 10.76 7.03 11.02
N TYR A 157 11.64 6.57 10.11
CA TYR A 157 13.09 6.58 10.32
C TYR A 157 13.60 7.97 10.70
N GLN A 158 13.20 8.99 9.94
CA GLN A 158 13.59 10.38 10.21
C GLN A 158 13.09 10.86 11.58
N ALA A 159 11.86 10.50 11.97
CA ALA A 159 11.26 10.95 13.23
C ALA A 159 11.98 10.42 14.48
N TYR A 160 12.64 9.27 14.41
CA TYR A 160 13.38 8.73 15.56
C TYR A 160 14.91 8.81 15.43
N SER A 161 15.44 9.38 14.33
CA SER A 161 16.89 9.45 14.08
C SER A 161 17.68 10.20 15.16
N ASP A 162 17.09 11.20 15.82
CA ASP A 162 17.71 11.98 16.89
C ASP A 162 17.61 11.30 18.28
N LEU A 163 16.95 10.14 18.38
CA LEU A 163 16.87 9.42 19.63
C LEU A 163 18.14 8.60 19.89
N PRO A 164 18.44 8.22 21.15
CA PRO A 164 19.50 7.25 21.43
C PRO A 164 19.30 5.94 20.64
N ASP A 165 20.37 5.30 20.16
CA ASP A 165 20.39 4.14 19.28
C ASP A 165 19.40 3.03 19.67
N ILE A 166 19.23 2.78 20.99
CA ILE A 166 18.29 1.77 21.51
C ILE A 166 16.82 2.11 21.23
N PHE A 167 16.51 3.35 20.86
CA PHE A 167 15.16 3.81 20.50
C PHE A 167 15.01 4.13 19.01
N GLN A 168 16.06 3.91 18.20
CA GLN A 168 16.02 4.09 16.75
C GLN A 168 15.43 2.85 16.07
N SER A 169 14.19 2.54 16.42
CA SER A 169 13.40 1.45 15.83
C SER A 169 11.92 1.74 16.03
N GLY A 170 11.07 0.97 15.35
CA GLY A 170 9.63 1.05 15.61
C GLY A 170 9.30 0.78 17.07
N ALA A 171 8.35 1.54 17.63
CA ALA A 171 7.91 1.39 19.01
C ALA A 171 7.36 -0.02 19.32
N ASN A 172 6.97 -0.74 18.28
CA ASN A 172 6.51 -2.14 18.29
C ASN A 172 6.79 -2.72 16.88
N ASP A 173 6.95 -4.03 16.76
CA ASP A 173 7.26 -4.72 15.50
C ASP A 173 6.29 -4.38 14.34
N GLY A 174 5.02 -4.13 14.65
CA GLY A 174 4.01 -3.77 13.66
C GLY A 174 3.89 -2.28 13.35
N PHE A 175 4.59 -1.39 14.06
CA PHE A 175 4.35 0.06 13.91
C PHE A 175 4.91 0.63 12.61
N HIS A 176 5.97 0.09 12.07
CA HIS A 176 6.48 0.53 10.77
C HIS A 176 5.42 0.32 9.68
N GLU A 177 4.83 -0.87 9.61
CA GLU A 177 3.75 -1.17 8.65
C GLU A 177 2.49 -0.36 8.96
N ALA A 178 2.11 -0.28 10.24
CA ALA A 178 0.90 0.45 10.65
C ALA A 178 0.96 1.95 10.33
N VAL A 179 2.12 2.60 10.42
CA VAL A 179 2.30 4.01 10.05
C VAL A 179 2.16 4.17 8.54
N GLY A 180 2.79 3.33 7.73
CA GLY A 180 2.66 3.32 6.28
C GLY A 180 1.19 3.14 5.85
N ASP A 181 0.50 2.15 6.39
CA ASP A 181 -0.90 1.86 6.09
C ASP A 181 -1.85 2.99 6.54
N LEU A 182 -1.66 3.54 7.74
CA LEU A 182 -2.46 4.66 8.24
C LEU A 182 -2.39 5.87 7.29
N LEU A 183 -1.19 6.21 6.83
CA LEU A 183 -0.98 7.35 5.96
C LEU A 183 -1.54 7.08 4.56
N THR A 184 -1.36 5.86 4.03
CA THR A 184 -1.97 5.42 2.77
C THR A 184 -3.48 5.52 2.81
N LEU A 185 -4.13 5.07 3.88
CA LEU A 185 -5.58 5.22 4.05
C LEU A 185 -6.02 6.68 4.14
N SER A 186 -5.17 7.56 4.67
CA SER A 186 -5.49 8.99 4.84
C SER A 186 -5.50 9.79 3.54
N ILE A 187 -4.92 9.27 2.46
CA ILE A 187 -4.88 9.94 1.15
C ILE A 187 -6.02 9.50 0.21
N THR A 188 -6.80 8.51 0.60
CA THR A 188 -7.92 8.04 -0.22
C THR A 188 -9.13 8.97 -0.07
N PRO A 189 -9.91 9.25 -1.15
CA PRO A 189 -11.01 10.21 -1.11
C PRO A 189 -12.18 9.80 -0.21
N ASP A 190 -12.23 8.56 0.23
CA ASP A 190 -13.33 7.98 0.99
C ASP A 190 -13.13 8.06 2.53
N TYR A 191 -12.04 8.70 2.99
CA TYR A 191 -11.72 8.89 4.40
C TYR A 191 -11.62 10.35 4.80
#